data_2eb17ef88811c9a721869f29724885a5
#
_entry.id   2eb17ef88811c9a721869f29724885a5
#
_cell.length_a   1.000
_cell.length_b   1.000
_cell.length_c   1.000
_cell.angle_alpha   90.00
_cell.angle_beta   90.00
_cell.angle_gamma   90.00
#
_symmetry.space_group_name_H-M   'P 1'
#
loop_
_entity.id
_entity.type
_entity.pdbx_description
1 polymer ?
#
loop_
_entity_poly.entity_id
_entity_poly.type
_entity_poly.pdbx_seq_one_letter_code
_entity_poly.pdbx_strand_id
1 'polypeptide(L)' 'MTDFDNVKKYASFLKKLSPNEITILGSIIGILLSQNLSAYEAQALGNVLELIGQALLTYSSQQQLLDDN' A
#
# COMPACT_ATOMS: atom_id res chain seq x y z
N MET A 1 -19.38 -4.60 -8.36
CA MET A 1 -18.08 -3.93 -8.49
C MET A 1 -16.98 -4.94 -8.35
N THR A 2 -16.24 -5.11 -9.43
CA THR A 2 -15.12 -6.05 -9.45
C THR A 2 -13.89 -5.49 -8.77
N ASP A 3 -13.84 -4.17 -8.61
CA ASP A 3 -12.62 -3.49 -8.15
C ASP A 3 -12.26 -3.85 -6.71
N PHE A 4 -13.26 -3.97 -5.85
CA PHE A 4 -13.00 -4.31 -4.45
C PHE A 4 -12.57 -5.77 -4.29
N ASP A 5 -13.11 -6.65 -5.13
CA ASP A 5 -12.68 -8.05 -5.13
C ASP A 5 -11.22 -8.16 -5.55
N ASN A 6 -10.81 -7.36 -6.54
CA ASN A 6 -9.42 -7.34 -6.98
C ASN A 6 -8.50 -6.79 -5.91
N VAL A 7 -8.93 -5.73 -5.21
CA VAL A 7 -8.16 -5.18 -4.10
C VAL A 7 -7.93 -6.23 -3.03
N LYS A 8 -8.96 -7.00 -2.71
CA LYS A 8 -8.86 -8.07 -1.70
C LYS A 8 -7.87 -9.14 -2.14
N LYS A 9 -7.88 -9.51 -3.42
CA LYS A 9 -6.94 -10.48 -3.96
C LYS A 9 -5.49 -9.99 -3.84
N TYR A 10 -5.24 -8.73 -4.18
CA TYR A 10 -3.91 -8.16 -4.05
C TYR A 10 -3.46 -8.10 -2.59
N ALA A 11 -4.35 -7.71 -1.70
CA ALA A 11 -4.03 -7.67 -0.28
C ALA A 11 -3.69 -9.07 0.25
N SER A 12 -4.44 -10.08 -0.17
CA SER A 12 -4.17 -11.47 0.22
C SER A 12 -2.83 -11.95 -0.30
N PHE A 13 -2.47 -11.55 -1.52
CA PHE A 13 -1.16 -11.86 -2.07
C PHE A 13 -0.05 -11.18 -1.27
N LEU A 14 -0.22 -9.90 -0.98
CA LEU A 14 0.82 -9.12 -0.30
C LEU A 14 1.10 -9.63 1.11
N LYS A 15 0.09 -10.09 1.82
CA LYS A 15 0.30 -10.57 3.19
C LYS A 15 1.10 -11.86 3.26
N LYS A 16 1.26 -12.56 2.13
CA LYS A 16 2.07 -13.78 2.06
C LYS A 16 3.54 -13.49 1.86
N LEU A 17 3.89 -12.27 1.51
CA LEU A 17 5.28 -11.89 1.25
C LEU A 17 6.02 -11.66 2.55
N SER A 18 7.30 -12.03 2.55
CA SER A 18 8.18 -11.71 3.66
C SER A 18 8.43 -10.20 3.71
N PRO A 19 8.93 -9.66 4.83
CA PRO A 19 9.29 -8.24 4.89
C PRO A 19 10.29 -7.83 3.82
N ASN A 20 11.26 -8.68 3.51
CA ASN A 20 12.22 -8.38 2.44
C ASN A 20 11.55 -8.35 1.08
N GLU A 21 10.68 -9.31 0.80
CA GLU A 21 9.99 -9.37 -0.47
C GLU A 21 9.09 -8.16 -0.69
N ILE A 22 8.37 -7.75 0.34
CA ILE A 22 7.46 -6.61 0.22
C ILE A 22 8.23 -5.30 0.03
N THR A 23 9.38 -5.18 0.71
CA THR A 23 10.24 -4.00 0.57
C THR A 23 10.81 -3.92 -0.85
N ILE A 24 11.29 -5.03 -1.38
CA ILE A 24 11.82 -5.07 -2.74
C ILE A 24 10.72 -4.74 -3.74
N LEU A 25 9.55 -5.35 -3.59
CA LEU A 25 8.43 -5.10 -4.49
C LEU A 25 8.02 -3.63 -4.48
N GLY A 26 7.87 -3.04 -3.29
CA GLY A 26 7.51 -1.64 -3.16
C GLY A 26 8.55 -0.72 -3.79
N SER A 27 9.83 -1.03 -3.58
CA SER A 27 10.92 -0.23 -4.15
C SER A 27 10.92 -0.28 -5.67
N ILE A 28 10.71 -1.46 -6.25
CA ILE A 28 10.66 -1.61 -7.71
C ILE A 28 9.50 -0.81 -8.28
N ILE A 29 8.33 -0.94 -7.69
CA ILE A 29 7.15 -0.20 -8.15
C ILE A 29 7.38 1.31 -8.04
N GLY A 30 7.95 1.75 -6.92
CA GLY A 30 8.25 3.17 -6.73
C GLY A 30 9.20 3.72 -7.77
N ILE A 31 10.26 2.96 -8.08
CA ILE A 31 11.23 3.38 -9.09
C ILE A 31 10.56 3.45 -10.46
N LEU A 32 9.79 2.44 -10.84
CA LEU A 32 9.10 2.41 -12.12
C LEU A 32 8.14 3.58 -12.28
N LEU A 33 7.38 3.88 -11.24
CA LEU A 33 6.45 4.99 -11.28
C LEU A 33 7.18 6.32 -11.42
N SER A 34 8.27 6.50 -10.68
CA SER A 34 9.00 7.78 -10.69
C SER A 34 9.66 8.07 -12.01
N GLN A 35 9.95 7.05 -12.82
CA GLN A 35 10.58 7.26 -14.13
C GLN A 35 9.68 8.00 -15.11
N ASN A 36 8.36 7.95 -14.91
CA ASN A 36 7.39 8.55 -15.82
C ASN A 36 6.78 9.82 -15.27
N LEU A 37 7.25 10.30 -14.11
CA LEU A 37 6.67 11.45 -13.44
C LEU A 37 7.72 12.53 -13.25
N SER A 38 7.28 13.79 -13.27
CA SER A 38 8.14 14.88 -12.81
C SER A 38 8.36 14.78 -11.30
N ALA A 39 9.35 15.53 -10.78
CA ALA A 39 9.61 15.53 -9.35
C ALA A 39 8.36 15.94 -8.55
N TYR A 40 7.66 16.97 -9.03
CA TYR A 40 6.47 17.44 -8.33
C TYR A 40 5.33 16.45 -8.38
N GLU A 41 5.15 15.80 -9.54
CA GLU A 41 4.13 14.76 -9.68
C GLU A 41 4.43 13.57 -8.77
N ALA A 42 5.69 13.17 -8.69
CA ALA A 42 6.09 12.07 -7.83
C ALA A 42 5.85 12.41 -6.36
N GLN A 43 6.17 13.64 -5.95
CA GLN A 43 5.93 14.08 -4.58
C GLN A 43 4.45 14.07 -4.23
N ALA A 44 3.61 14.58 -5.12
CA ALA A 44 2.18 14.62 -4.88
C ALA A 44 1.60 13.22 -4.76
N LEU A 45 1.98 12.34 -5.68
CA LEU A 45 1.50 10.96 -5.65
C LEU A 45 2.00 10.23 -4.40
N GLY A 46 3.28 10.42 -4.07
CA GLY A 46 3.86 9.80 -2.88
C GLY A 46 3.14 10.22 -1.61
N ASN A 47 2.83 11.52 -1.50
CA ASN A 47 2.11 12.03 -0.33
C ASN A 47 0.72 11.41 -0.21
N VAL A 48 0.00 11.30 -1.33
CA VAL A 48 -1.34 10.70 -1.30
C VAL A 48 -1.27 9.22 -0.92
N LEU A 49 -0.32 8.50 -1.50
CA LEU A 49 -0.16 7.07 -1.18
C LEU A 49 0.22 6.87 0.28
N GLU A 50 1.06 7.75 0.82
CA GLU A 50 1.44 7.68 2.23
C GLU A 50 0.22 7.92 3.13
N LEU A 51 -0.59 8.91 2.81
CA LEU A 51 -1.80 9.19 3.58
C LEU A 51 -2.77 8.03 3.54
N ILE A 52 -2.97 7.45 2.36
CA ILE A 52 -3.83 6.28 2.21
C ILE A 52 -3.28 5.12 3.05
N GLY A 53 -1.97 4.90 2.99
CA GLY A 53 -1.33 3.84 3.74
C GLY A 53 -1.49 4.02 5.24
N GLN A 54 -1.28 5.24 5.73
CA GLN A 54 -1.45 5.53 7.15
C GLN A 54 -2.89 5.34 7.62
N ALA A 55 -3.84 5.75 6.80
CA ALA A 55 -5.25 5.57 7.13
C ALA A 55 -5.60 4.08 7.23
N LEU A 56 -5.10 3.28 6.29
CA LEU A 56 -5.32 1.84 6.33
C LEU A 56 -4.72 1.20 7.58
N LEU A 57 -3.50 1.59 7.92
CA LEU A 57 -2.83 1.04 9.10
C LEU A 57 -3.54 1.44 10.38
N THR A 58 -3.97 2.69 10.48
CA THR A 58 -4.67 3.17 11.66
C THR A 58 -6.01 2.45 11.84
N TYR A 59 -6.75 2.34 10.75
CA TYR A 59 -8.04 1.65 10.79
C TYR A 59 -7.87 0.18 11.18
N SER A 60 -6.93 -0.50 10.55
CA SER A 60 -6.74 -1.93 10.80
C SER A 60 -6.20 -2.20 12.20
N SER A 61 -5.34 -1.32 12.72
CA SER A 61 -4.83 -1.45 14.08
C SER A 61 -5.95 -1.31 15.11
N GLN A 62 -6.83 -0.34 14.90
CA GLN A 62 -7.96 -0.16 15.80
C GLN A 62 -8.94 -1.31 15.71
N GLN A 63 -9.18 -1.79 14.50
CA GLN A 63 -10.06 -2.94 14.30
C GLN A 63 -9.51 -4.19 15.00
N GLN A 64 -8.21 -4.39 14.89
CA GLN A 64 -7.56 -5.52 15.56
C GLN A 64 -7.71 -5.45 17.08
N LEU A 65 -7.54 -4.25 17.65
CA LEU A 65 -7.74 -4.07 19.09
C LEU A 65 -9.15 -4.42 19.51
N LEU A 66 -10.14 -3.99 18.73
CA LEU A 66 -11.53 -4.29 19.02
C LEU A 66 -11.84 -5.78 18.88
N ASP A 67 -11.26 -6.41 17.88
CA ASP A 67 -11.46 -7.84 17.64
C ASP A 67 -10.82 -8.71 18.70
N ASP A 68 -9.70 -8.27 19.28
CA ASP A 68 -9.00 -9.01 20.32
C ASP A 68 -9.71 -8.96 21.68
N ASN A 69 -10.63 -8.05 21.83
CA ASN A 69 -11.44 -7.94 23.05
C ASN A 69 -12.77 -8.63 22.87
#